data_2ee1206b48d3d198e5bad291e2ee20be
#
_entry.id   2ee1206b48d3d198e5bad291e2ee20be
#
_cell.length_a   1.000
_cell.length_b   1.000
_cell.length_c   1.000
_cell.angle_alpha   90.00
_cell.angle_beta   90.00
_cell.angle_gamma   90.00
#
_symmetry.space_group_name_H-M   'P 1'
#
loop_
_entity.id
_entity.type
_entity.pdbx_description
1 polymer ?
#
loop_
_entity_poly.entity_id
_entity_poly.type
_entity_poly.pdbx_seq_one_letter_code
_entity_poly.pdbx_strand_id
1 'polypeptide(L)'
;RDSVASRGLGDVYKRQTEKFTMQFINAVANKSQNDFVHFYQMIDVLIIDDIQFLAGKAKTQEAFFHIFNDLQQKGKQIILTSDKSPATLTEMEPRLISRFKWGLNAELQMPDASTRRNIIQQKVEKDGIEIPETVLDYIAENVETNVRELEGTLNSIIAQSTFNRKEITLDLVKDTLSNIIQYSKKEISIDYIQKTVCDYFKIPIEDIQSRSRKRDVVQARHLAMYFAKIHTKASLKSIGDKIGNRDHATVLHACKTVTNLSETDKIFKRYIEEINKKLTV
;
A
#
# COMPACT_ATOMS: atom_id res chain seq x y z
N ARG A 1 -17.11 -19.29 -3.36
CA ARG A 1 -17.36 -19.67 -4.78
C ARG A 1 -16.37 -18.91 -5.63
N ASP A 2 -15.24 -19.54 -5.95
CA ASP A 2 -14.07 -18.88 -6.53
C ASP A 2 -13.74 -19.44 -7.94
N SER A 3 -14.67 -20.16 -8.55
CA SER A 3 -14.57 -20.61 -9.94
C SER A 3 -15.62 -19.87 -10.78
N VAL A 4 -15.18 -19.09 -11.73
CA VAL A 4 -16.04 -18.51 -12.77
C VAL A 4 -15.96 -19.45 -13.95
N ALA A 5 -16.94 -20.35 -14.09
CA ALA A 5 -17.14 -21.07 -15.33
C ALA A 5 -17.64 -20.09 -16.38
N SER A 6 -16.75 -19.63 -17.28
CA SER A 6 -17.12 -18.87 -18.45
C SER A 6 -17.34 -19.86 -19.62
N ARG A 7 -18.45 -19.75 -20.32
CA ARG A 7 -18.75 -20.58 -21.50
C ARG A 7 -17.59 -20.46 -22.51
N GLY A 8 -16.83 -21.53 -22.68
CA GLY A 8 -15.77 -21.64 -23.69
C GLY A 8 -14.33 -21.53 -23.19
N LEU A 9 -14.07 -21.18 -21.91
CA LEU A 9 -12.71 -21.03 -21.37
C LEU A 9 -12.24 -22.21 -20.48
N GLY A 10 -13.06 -23.20 -20.23
CA GLY A 10 -12.73 -24.28 -19.28
C GLY A 10 -12.78 -23.81 -17.82
N ASP A 11 -12.06 -24.52 -16.93
CA ASP A 11 -12.01 -24.21 -15.51
C ASP A 11 -11.08 -23.02 -15.24
N VAL A 12 -11.69 -21.83 -14.96
CA VAL A 12 -10.96 -20.61 -14.57
C VAL A 12 -10.82 -20.54 -13.05
N TYR A 13 -9.59 -20.47 -12.58
CA TYR A 13 -9.28 -20.41 -11.17
C TYR A 13 -8.47 -19.15 -10.80
N LYS A 14 -9.10 -18.24 -10.05
CA LYS A 14 -8.45 -17.00 -9.56
C LYS A 14 -8.08 -17.14 -8.10
N ARG A 15 -6.85 -16.76 -7.75
CA ARG A 15 -6.34 -16.72 -6.36
C ARG A 15 -5.44 -15.51 -6.12
N GLN A 16 -5.44 -15.05 -4.88
CA GLN A 16 -4.41 -14.17 -4.36
C GLN A 16 -3.19 -15.00 -3.94
N THR A 17 -2.01 -14.44 -4.11
CA THR A 17 -0.74 -15.13 -3.79
C THR A 17 -0.67 -15.56 -2.32
N GLU A 18 -1.23 -14.77 -1.39
CA GLU A 18 -1.26 -15.14 0.02
C GLU A 18 -2.12 -16.39 0.26
N LYS A 19 -3.30 -16.47 -0.38
CA LYS A 19 -4.17 -17.66 -0.29
C LYS A 19 -3.51 -18.89 -0.90
N PHE A 20 -2.84 -18.73 -2.04
CA PHE A 20 -2.03 -19.79 -2.64
C PHE A 20 -0.94 -20.26 -1.68
N THR A 21 -0.20 -19.33 -1.07
CA THR A 21 0.84 -19.64 -0.09
C THR A 21 0.28 -20.39 1.12
N MET A 22 -0.85 -19.92 1.68
CA MET A 22 -1.48 -20.60 2.82
C MET A 22 -1.95 -22.02 2.48
N GLN A 23 -2.53 -22.21 1.30
CA GLN A 23 -2.93 -23.53 0.82
C GLN A 23 -1.72 -24.47 0.69
N PHE A 24 -0.59 -23.97 0.14
CA PHE A 24 0.65 -24.74 0.05
C PHE A 24 1.20 -25.10 1.43
N ILE A 25 1.25 -24.16 2.38
CA ILE A 25 1.69 -24.41 3.76
C ILE A 25 0.83 -25.49 4.43
N ASN A 26 -0.48 -25.41 4.27
CA ASN A 26 -1.41 -26.42 4.81
C ASN A 26 -1.19 -27.80 4.14
N ALA A 27 -0.95 -27.83 2.82
CA ALA A 27 -0.64 -29.06 2.11
C ALA A 27 0.69 -29.69 2.60
N VAL A 28 1.69 -28.87 2.91
CA VAL A 28 2.96 -29.33 3.52
C VAL A 28 2.71 -29.92 4.91
N ALA A 29 1.95 -29.21 5.76
CA ALA A 29 1.62 -29.68 7.11
C ALA A 29 0.84 -31.00 7.11
N ASN A 30 -0.05 -31.18 6.13
CA ASN A 30 -0.89 -32.38 5.98
C ASN A 30 -0.25 -33.47 5.11
N LYS A 31 1.01 -33.30 4.66
CA LYS A 31 1.73 -34.22 3.75
C LYS A 31 0.99 -34.48 2.42
N SER A 32 0.22 -33.50 1.93
CA SER A 32 -0.59 -33.57 0.70
C SER A 32 -0.09 -32.62 -0.40
N GLN A 33 1.23 -32.37 -0.46
CA GLN A 33 1.81 -31.46 -1.47
C GLN A 33 1.54 -31.92 -2.91
N ASN A 34 1.56 -33.25 -3.14
CA ASN A 34 1.28 -33.80 -4.47
C ASN A 34 -0.16 -33.51 -4.92
N ASP A 35 -1.13 -33.63 -4.01
CA ASP A 35 -2.53 -33.33 -4.31
C ASP A 35 -2.71 -31.83 -4.60
N PHE A 36 -2.00 -30.96 -3.86
CA PHE A 36 -2.00 -29.53 -4.10
C PHE A 36 -1.46 -29.20 -5.50
N VAL A 37 -0.31 -29.74 -5.87
CA VAL A 37 0.29 -29.51 -7.20
C VAL A 37 -0.63 -30.06 -8.28
N HIS A 38 -1.12 -31.29 -8.11
CA HIS A 38 -2.02 -31.94 -9.07
C HIS A 38 -3.31 -31.15 -9.30
N PHE A 39 -3.92 -30.62 -8.24
CA PHE A 39 -5.09 -29.76 -8.34
C PHE A 39 -4.84 -28.54 -9.27
N TYR A 40 -3.73 -27.83 -9.06
CA TYR A 40 -3.40 -26.66 -9.89
C TYR A 40 -3.05 -27.03 -11.34
N GLN A 41 -2.52 -28.23 -11.58
CA GLN A 41 -2.17 -28.72 -12.92
C GLN A 41 -3.39 -29.11 -13.77
N MET A 42 -4.55 -29.31 -13.16
CA MET A 42 -5.81 -29.60 -13.87
C MET A 42 -6.55 -28.35 -14.37
N ILE A 43 -6.15 -27.17 -13.91
CA ILE A 43 -6.81 -25.91 -14.23
C ILE A 43 -6.54 -25.51 -15.68
N ASP A 44 -7.55 -24.97 -16.37
CA ASP A 44 -7.40 -24.48 -17.74
C ASP A 44 -6.88 -23.04 -17.80
N VAL A 45 -7.35 -22.18 -16.89
CA VAL A 45 -6.92 -20.78 -16.77
C VAL A 45 -6.58 -20.50 -15.32
N LEU A 46 -5.31 -20.26 -15.01
CA LEU A 46 -4.84 -19.88 -13.69
C LEU A 46 -4.58 -18.38 -13.62
N ILE A 47 -5.27 -17.69 -12.70
CA ILE A 47 -5.08 -16.27 -12.42
C ILE A 47 -4.52 -16.12 -11.01
N ILE A 48 -3.30 -15.60 -10.88
CA ILE A 48 -2.67 -15.32 -9.58
C ILE A 48 -2.49 -13.80 -9.43
N ASP A 49 -3.13 -13.26 -8.41
CA ASP A 49 -3.07 -11.84 -8.08
C ASP A 49 -1.90 -11.55 -7.13
N ASP A 50 -1.23 -10.43 -7.36
CA ASP A 50 -0.15 -9.90 -6.50
C ASP A 50 1.04 -10.86 -6.32
N ILE A 51 1.60 -11.33 -7.44
CA ILE A 51 2.69 -12.33 -7.44
C ILE A 51 3.94 -11.89 -6.66
N GLN A 52 4.16 -10.59 -6.43
CA GLN A 52 5.26 -10.06 -5.61
C GLN A 52 5.26 -10.62 -4.18
N PHE A 53 4.12 -11.05 -3.65
CA PHE A 53 4.02 -11.67 -2.32
C PHE A 53 4.58 -13.10 -2.24
N LEU A 54 5.09 -13.68 -3.34
CA LEU A 54 5.95 -14.86 -3.29
C LEU A 54 7.38 -14.55 -2.85
N ALA A 55 7.80 -13.29 -2.87
CA ALA A 55 9.15 -12.87 -2.48
C ALA A 55 9.57 -13.46 -1.12
N GLY A 56 10.80 -13.97 -1.03
CA GLY A 56 11.34 -14.59 0.18
C GLY A 56 10.79 -15.99 0.54
N LYS A 57 9.80 -16.53 -0.19
CA LYS A 57 9.14 -17.79 0.14
C LYS A 57 9.64 -18.94 -0.76
N ALA A 58 10.90 -19.34 -0.64
CA ALA A 58 11.59 -20.26 -1.55
C ALA A 58 10.80 -21.54 -1.86
N LYS A 59 10.27 -22.23 -0.85
CA LYS A 59 9.50 -23.49 -1.06
C LYS A 59 8.19 -23.27 -1.83
N THR A 60 7.52 -22.14 -1.59
CA THR A 60 6.29 -21.79 -2.32
C THR A 60 6.63 -21.40 -3.76
N GLN A 61 7.72 -20.69 -3.97
CA GLN A 61 8.23 -20.34 -5.31
C GLN A 61 8.58 -21.61 -6.11
N GLU A 62 9.20 -22.59 -5.47
CA GLU A 62 9.50 -23.89 -6.10
C GLU A 62 8.22 -24.63 -6.54
N ALA A 63 7.24 -24.74 -5.66
CA ALA A 63 5.95 -25.34 -5.99
C ALA A 63 5.25 -24.59 -7.13
N PHE A 64 5.24 -23.27 -7.08
CA PHE A 64 4.67 -22.44 -8.13
C PHE A 64 5.40 -22.62 -9.46
N PHE A 65 6.72 -22.73 -9.45
CA PHE A 65 7.52 -22.99 -10.66
C PHE A 65 7.13 -24.31 -11.34
N HIS A 66 6.92 -25.38 -10.58
CA HIS A 66 6.48 -26.65 -11.13
C HIS A 66 5.08 -26.56 -11.73
N ILE A 67 4.14 -25.92 -11.05
CA ILE A 67 2.78 -25.70 -11.56
C ILE A 67 2.83 -24.87 -12.84
N PHE A 68 3.58 -23.77 -12.84
CA PHE A 68 3.73 -22.87 -13.99
C PHE A 68 4.25 -23.60 -15.22
N ASN A 69 5.33 -24.39 -15.07
CA ASN A 69 5.91 -25.14 -16.18
C ASN A 69 4.94 -26.19 -16.75
N ASP A 70 4.23 -26.91 -15.90
CA ASP A 70 3.28 -27.93 -16.35
C ASP A 70 2.10 -27.30 -17.12
N LEU A 71 1.52 -26.24 -16.58
CA LEU A 71 0.45 -25.49 -17.26
C LEU A 71 0.92 -24.92 -18.60
N GLN A 72 2.13 -24.36 -18.65
CA GLN A 72 2.72 -23.83 -19.88
C GLN A 72 2.94 -24.92 -20.93
N GLN A 73 3.49 -26.08 -20.53
CA GLN A 73 3.73 -27.21 -21.44
C GLN A 73 2.42 -27.79 -22.01
N LYS A 74 1.35 -27.75 -21.22
CA LYS A 74 0.01 -28.18 -21.63
C LYS A 74 -0.75 -27.11 -22.43
N GLY A 75 -0.14 -25.95 -22.72
CA GLY A 75 -0.79 -24.86 -23.43
C GLY A 75 -1.93 -24.19 -22.67
N LYS A 76 -1.93 -24.30 -21.33
CA LYS A 76 -2.93 -23.65 -20.48
C LYS A 76 -2.62 -22.17 -20.30
N GLN A 77 -3.64 -21.38 -20.00
CA GLN A 77 -3.50 -19.94 -19.82
C GLN A 77 -3.09 -19.60 -18.38
N ILE A 78 -2.05 -18.76 -18.25
CA ILE A 78 -1.62 -18.22 -16.96
C ILE A 78 -1.69 -16.69 -17.04
N ILE A 79 -2.32 -16.06 -16.05
CA ILE A 79 -2.41 -14.61 -15.90
C ILE A 79 -1.88 -14.24 -14.51
N LEU A 80 -0.88 -13.39 -14.47
CA LEU A 80 -0.26 -12.92 -13.24
C LEU A 80 -0.42 -11.41 -13.12
N THR A 81 -0.74 -10.90 -11.94
CA THR A 81 -0.68 -9.46 -11.66
C THR A 81 0.46 -9.15 -10.68
N SER A 82 1.00 -7.95 -10.76
CA SER A 82 2.05 -7.46 -9.88
C SER A 82 2.02 -5.93 -9.80
N ASP A 83 2.42 -5.37 -8.66
CA ASP A 83 2.68 -3.94 -8.47
C ASP A 83 4.07 -3.52 -9.00
N LYS A 84 4.88 -4.49 -9.43
CA LYS A 84 6.24 -4.28 -9.93
C LYS A 84 6.45 -5.01 -11.25
N SER A 85 7.30 -4.45 -12.11
CA SER A 85 7.72 -5.16 -13.32
C SER A 85 8.51 -6.43 -12.97
N PRO A 86 8.48 -7.48 -13.80
CA PRO A 86 9.26 -8.70 -13.54
C PRO A 86 10.75 -8.44 -13.33
N ALA A 87 11.30 -7.37 -13.91
CA ALA A 87 12.72 -7.03 -13.79
C ALA A 87 13.09 -6.47 -12.40
N THR A 88 12.12 -5.90 -11.67
CA THR A 88 12.33 -5.24 -10.38
C THR A 88 11.87 -6.08 -9.18
N LEU A 89 11.37 -7.30 -9.42
CA LEU A 89 11.02 -8.25 -8.36
C LEU A 89 12.28 -8.70 -7.62
N THR A 90 12.36 -8.37 -6.34
CA THR A 90 13.45 -8.80 -5.44
C THR A 90 13.06 -10.07 -4.68
N GLU A 91 14.04 -10.84 -4.19
CA GLU A 91 13.83 -12.07 -3.42
C GLU A 91 12.97 -13.14 -4.15
N MET A 92 12.97 -13.06 -5.49
CA MET A 92 12.33 -14.01 -6.38
C MET A 92 13.38 -14.85 -7.10
N GLU A 93 13.12 -16.15 -7.25
CA GLU A 93 14.05 -17.03 -7.95
C GLU A 93 14.27 -16.59 -9.41
N PRO A 94 15.52 -16.53 -9.90
CA PRO A 94 15.83 -16.09 -11.26
C PRO A 94 15.07 -16.86 -12.35
N ARG A 95 14.81 -18.15 -12.13
CA ARG A 95 14.04 -19.00 -13.07
C ARG A 95 12.58 -18.55 -13.20
N LEU A 96 11.94 -18.07 -12.12
CA LEU A 96 10.59 -17.49 -12.17
C LEU A 96 10.59 -16.15 -12.89
N ILE A 97 11.55 -15.28 -12.56
CA ILE A 97 11.69 -13.97 -13.23
C ILE A 97 11.85 -14.17 -14.75
N SER A 98 12.65 -15.15 -15.17
CA SER A 98 12.83 -15.48 -16.59
C SER A 98 11.50 -15.88 -17.25
N ARG A 99 10.67 -16.69 -16.57
CA ARG A 99 9.35 -17.10 -17.07
C ARG A 99 8.38 -15.93 -17.16
N PHE A 100 8.38 -15.04 -16.16
CA PHE A 100 7.51 -13.85 -16.17
C PHE A 100 7.89 -12.88 -17.28
N LYS A 101 9.17 -12.74 -17.60
CA LYS A 101 9.63 -11.91 -18.72
C LYS A 101 9.30 -12.49 -20.09
N TRP A 102 9.17 -13.80 -20.21
CA TRP A 102 8.94 -14.47 -21.49
C TRP A 102 7.50 -14.32 -22.02
N GLY A 103 6.51 -14.08 -21.14
CA GLY A 103 5.12 -13.84 -21.50
C GLY A 103 4.82 -12.44 -22.01
N LEU A 104 3.55 -12.21 -22.37
CA LEU A 104 3.06 -10.86 -22.66
C LEU A 104 3.03 -10.03 -21.37
N ASN A 105 3.80 -8.96 -21.34
CA ASN A 105 3.80 -8.03 -20.23
C ASN A 105 3.07 -6.75 -20.67
N ALA A 106 1.99 -6.40 -19.95
CA ALA A 106 1.21 -5.19 -20.16
C ALA A 106 1.23 -4.34 -18.88
N GLU A 107 1.61 -3.08 -19.02
CA GLU A 107 1.56 -2.12 -17.92
C GLU A 107 0.23 -1.37 -17.95
N LEU A 108 -0.49 -1.38 -16.83
CA LEU A 108 -1.71 -0.62 -16.66
C LEU A 108 -1.35 0.80 -16.20
N GLN A 109 -1.57 1.76 -17.08
CA GLN A 109 -1.38 3.18 -16.79
C GLN A 109 -2.50 3.71 -15.90
N MET A 110 -2.22 4.80 -15.19
CA MET A 110 -3.25 5.54 -14.47
C MET A 110 -4.28 6.06 -15.47
N PRO A 111 -5.59 5.93 -15.16
CA PRO A 111 -6.64 6.40 -16.07
C PRO A 111 -6.61 7.93 -16.19
N ASP A 112 -6.84 8.43 -17.38
CA ASP A 112 -7.08 9.86 -17.62
C ASP A 112 -8.45 10.31 -17.06
N ALA A 113 -8.74 11.61 -17.06
CA ALA A 113 -9.98 12.15 -16.52
C ALA A 113 -11.22 11.58 -17.22
N SER A 114 -11.16 11.36 -18.53
CA SER A 114 -12.27 10.81 -19.30
C SER A 114 -12.55 9.35 -18.94
N THR A 115 -11.50 8.56 -18.76
CA THR A 115 -11.60 7.16 -18.31
C THR A 115 -12.11 7.09 -16.87
N ARG A 116 -11.62 7.96 -15.97
CA ARG A 116 -12.12 8.05 -14.59
C ARG A 116 -13.62 8.39 -14.55
N ARG A 117 -14.05 9.36 -15.36
CA ARG A 117 -15.46 9.70 -15.50
C ARG A 117 -16.31 8.50 -15.92
N ASN A 118 -15.86 7.77 -16.94
CA ASN A 118 -16.58 6.58 -17.42
C ASN A 118 -16.65 5.48 -16.35
N ILE A 119 -15.59 5.29 -15.57
CA ILE A 119 -15.56 4.30 -14.46
C ILE A 119 -16.63 4.64 -13.42
N ILE A 120 -16.69 5.90 -12.95
CA ILE A 120 -17.68 6.29 -11.94
C ILE A 120 -19.10 6.31 -12.51
N GLN A 121 -19.28 6.70 -13.78
CA GLN A 121 -20.56 6.65 -14.49
C GLN A 121 -21.12 5.21 -14.49
N GLN A 122 -20.35 4.25 -14.97
CA GLN A 122 -20.76 2.83 -15.01
C GLN A 122 -21.10 2.29 -13.62
N LYS A 123 -20.35 2.72 -12.60
CA LYS A 123 -20.61 2.29 -11.23
C LYS A 123 -21.94 2.86 -10.70
N VAL A 124 -22.18 4.13 -10.92
CA VAL A 124 -23.44 4.82 -10.52
C VAL A 124 -24.64 4.19 -11.21
N GLU A 125 -24.55 3.94 -12.51
CA GLU A 125 -25.60 3.28 -13.29
C GLU A 125 -25.89 1.86 -12.77
N LYS A 126 -24.83 1.09 -12.47
CA LYS A 126 -24.96 -0.26 -11.93
C LYS A 126 -25.63 -0.28 -10.56
N ASP A 127 -25.34 0.72 -9.72
CA ASP A 127 -25.87 0.85 -8.37
C ASP A 127 -27.25 1.53 -8.36
N GLY A 128 -27.76 1.98 -9.53
CA GLY A 128 -29.07 2.62 -9.71
C GLY A 128 -29.18 3.98 -9.03
N ILE A 129 -28.05 4.71 -8.95
CA ILE A 129 -27.98 6.01 -8.27
C ILE A 129 -27.95 7.11 -9.31
N GLU A 130 -28.75 8.16 -9.12
CA GLU A 130 -28.72 9.34 -9.98
C GLU A 130 -27.76 10.38 -9.40
N ILE A 131 -26.75 10.74 -10.17
CA ILE A 131 -25.75 11.79 -9.84
C ILE A 131 -25.68 12.76 -11.02
N PRO A 132 -25.74 14.09 -10.76
CA PRO A 132 -25.60 15.08 -11.83
C PRO A 132 -24.25 14.95 -12.56
N GLU A 133 -24.25 15.13 -13.89
CA GLU A 133 -23.03 15.01 -14.70
C GLU A 133 -21.92 15.95 -14.23
N THR A 134 -22.27 17.17 -13.86
CA THR A 134 -21.33 18.17 -13.32
C THR A 134 -20.60 17.69 -12.06
N VAL A 135 -21.23 16.83 -11.28
CA VAL A 135 -20.63 16.20 -10.08
C VAL A 135 -19.68 15.08 -10.48
N LEU A 136 -20.07 14.26 -11.46
CA LEU A 136 -19.20 13.20 -11.97
C LEU A 136 -17.92 13.78 -12.59
N ASP A 137 -18.07 14.84 -13.40
CA ASP A 137 -16.95 15.55 -13.99
C ASP A 137 -16.01 16.10 -12.90
N TYR A 138 -16.57 16.75 -11.88
CA TYR A 138 -15.81 17.32 -10.78
C TYR A 138 -15.03 16.24 -9.99
N ILE A 139 -15.64 15.09 -9.70
CA ILE A 139 -14.98 13.97 -9.04
C ILE A 139 -13.83 13.44 -9.91
N ALA A 140 -14.09 13.22 -11.21
CA ALA A 140 -13.11 12.68 -12.14
C ALA A 140 -11.90 13.61 -12.34
N GLU A 141 -12.08 14.92 -12.28
CA GLU A 141 -11.01 15.91 -12.38
C GLU A 141 -10.16 16.04 -11.10
N ASN A 142 -10.80 15.91 -9.94
CA ASN A 142 -10.13 16.18 -8.65
C ASN A 142 -9.58 14.95 -7.94
N VAL A 143 -9.98 13.74 -8.32
CA VAL A 143 -9.45 12.48 -7.75
C VAL A 143 -8.55 11.80 -8.78
N GLU A 144 -7.26 12.18 -8.76
CA GLU A 144 -6.28 11.74 -9.76
C GLU A 144 -5.44 10.53 -9.32
N THR A 145 -5.55 10.08 -8.07
CA THR A 145 -4.61 9.17 -7.43
C THR A 145 -4.70 7.74 -7.96
N ASN A 146 -5.82 7.06 -7.76
CA ASN A 146 -6.05 5.69 -8.23
C ASN A 146 -7.55 5.36 -8.27
N VAL A 147 -7.91 4.28 -8.98
CA VAL A 147 -9.31 3.86 -9.12
C VAL A 147 -9.95 3.47 -7.78
N ARG A 148 -9.19 2.90 -6.85
CA ARG A 148 -9.71 2.53 -5.51
C ARG A 148 -10.10 3.76 -4.71
N GLU A 149 -9.30 4.82 -4.74
CA GLU A 149 -9.63 6.10 -4.09
C GLU A 149 -10.80 6.80 -4.80
N LEU A 150 -10.86 6.72 -6.12
CA LEU A 150 -11.98 7.24 -6.91
C LEU A 150 -13.30 6.57 -6.50
N GLU A 151 -13.32 5.23 -6.42
CA GLU A 151 -14.48 4.47 -5.95
C GLU A 151 -14.78 4.71 -4.46
N GLY A 152 -13.75 4.80 -3.62
CA GLY A 152 -13.88 5.11 -2.20
C GLY A 152 -14.50 6.48 -1.96
N THR A 153 -14.09 7.47 -2.74
CA THR A 153 -14.64 8.82 -2.71
C THR A 153 -16.11 8.83 -3.13
N LEU A 154 -16.44 8.16 -4.24
CA LEU A 154 -17.83 8.02 -4.68
C LEU A 154 -18.70 7.37 -3.59
N ASN A 155 -18.24 6.26 -3.01
CA ASN A 155 -18.96 5.58 -1.92
C ASN A 155 -19.15 6.48 -0.70
N SER A 156 -18.17 7.31 -0.35
CA SER A 156 -18.25 8.27 0.75
C SER A 156 -19.30 9.37 0.49
N ILE A 157 -19.35 9.87 -0.74
CA ILE A 157 -20.35 10.87 -1.15
C ILE A 157 -21.76 10.28 -1.06
N ILE A 158 -21.95 9.08 -1.60
CA ILE A 158 -23.23 8.36 -1.56
C ILE A 158 -23.66 8.10 -0.11
N ALA A 159 -22.75 7.65 0.74
CA ALA A 159 -23.02 7.42 2.17
C ALA A 159 -23.43 8.72 2.87
N GLN A 160 -22.73 9.82 2.66
CA GLN A 160 -23.07 11.12 3.26
C GLN A 160 -24.43 11.64 2.79
N SER A 161 -24.76 11.51 1.49
CA SER A 161 -26.07 11.84 0.95
C SER A 161 -27.17 11.04 1.64
N THR A 162 -26.98 9.72 1.74
CA THR A 162 -27.95 8.80 2.34
C THR A 162 -28.15 9.08 3.84
N PHE A 163 -27.08 9.23 4.62
CA PHE A 163 -27.15 9.49 6.06
C PHE A 163 -27.79 10.85 6.38
N ASN A 164 -27.43 11.87 5.61
CA ASN A 164 -27.95 13.21 5.82
C ASN A 164 -29.30 13.46 5.14
N ARG A 165 -29.80 12.50 4.34
CA ARG A 165 -31.01 12.62 3.49
C ARG A 165 -30.97 13.87 2.61
N LYS A 166 -29.79 14.15 2.04
CA LYS A 166 -29.54 15.28 1.15
C LYS A 166 -29.25 14.77 -0.25
N GLU A 167 -29.67 15.52 -1.25
CA GLU A 167 -29.30 15.26 -2.63
C GLU A 167 -27.78 15.42 -2.85
N ILE A 168 -27.26 14.70 -3.83
CA ILE A 168 -25.84 14.79 -4.18
C ILE A 168 -25.64 16.06 -5.01
N THR A 169 -25.19 17.11 -4.34
CA THR A 169 -24.90 18.41 -4.93
C THR A 169 -23.41 18.64 -5.06
N LEU A 170 -23.00 19.58 -5.92
CA LEU A 170 -21.59 19.93 -6.09
C LEU A 170 -20.95 20.44 -4.76
N ASP A 171 -21.71 21.15 -3.93
CA ASP A 171 -21.22 21.64 -2.64
C ASP A 171 -20.96 20.50 -1.66
N LEU A 172 -21.88 19.52 -1.57
CA LEU A 172 -21.67 18.32 -0.77
C LEU A 172 -20.39 17.59 -1.20
N VAL A 173 -20.13 17.50 -2.50
CA VAL A 173 -18.96 16.81 -3.05
C VAL A 173 -17.69 17.60 -2.75
N LYS A 174 -17.69 18.93 -2.88
CA LYS A 174 -16.55 19.77 -2.54
C LYS A 174 -16.18 19.65 -1.06
N ASP A 175 -17.16 19.67 -0.18
CA ASP A 175 -16.95 19.51 1.26
C ASP A 175 -16.40 18.11 1.58
N THR A 176 -16.97 17.07 0.95
CA THR A 176 -16.51 15.69 1.15
C THR A 176 -15.09 15.51 0.65
N LEU A 177 -14.78 16.00 -0.56
CA LEU A 177 -13.42 15.92 -1.13
C LEU A 177 -12.42 16.71 -0.32
N SER A 178 -12.77 17.92 0.15
CA SER A 178 -11.87 18.73 1.00
C SER A 178 -11.51 18.00 2.28
N ASN A 179 -12.47 17.31 2.88
CA ASN A 179 -12.23 16.48 4.06
C ASN A 179 -11.33 15.26 3.71
N ILE A 180 -11.65 14.51 2.65
CA ILE A 180 -10.85 13.36 2.21
C ILE A 180 -9.42 13.81 1.86
N ILE A 181 -9.26 14.91 1.12
CA ILE A 181 -7.95 15.47 0.77
C ILE A 181 -7.19 15.97 2.00
N GLN A 182 -7.87 16.55 2.99
CA GLN A 182 -7.24 16.90 4.26
C GLN A 182 -6.79 15.68 5.05
N TYR A 183 -7.56 14.58 5.02
CA TYR A 183 -7.17 13.31 5.64
C TYR A 183 -6.04 12.60 4.86
N SER A 184 -6.04 12.64 3.52
CA SER A 184 -4.98 12.06 2.70
C SER A 184 -3.73 12.95 2.58
N LYS A 185 -3.89 14.26 2.68
CA LYS A 185 -2.82 15.27 2.77
C LYS A 185 -2.38 15.60 4.20
N LYS A 186 -2.56 14.71 5.15
CA LYS A 186 -1.62 14.71 6.27
C LYS A 186 -0.26 14.25 5.70
N GLU A 187 0.30 15.06 4.79
CA GLU A 187 1.74 15.01 4.57
C GLU A 187 2.35 15.10 5.95
N ILE A 188 2.98 14.02 6.35
CA ILE A 188 3.69 13.97 7.63
C ILE A 188 4.76 15.04 7.53
N SER A 189 4.41 16.28 7.91
CA SER A 189 5.33 17.42 7.90
C SER A 189 6.28 17.30 9.08
N ILE A 190 7.48 17.93 8.98
CA ILE A 190 8.43 17.98 10.10
C ILE A 190 7.76 18.59 11.33
N ASP A 191 6.90 19.58 11.15
CA ASP A 191 6.20 20.25 12.25
C ASP A 191 5.18 19.32 12.93
N TYR A 192 4.46 18.51 12.13
CA TYR A 192 3.55 17.48 12.66
C TYR A 192 4.31 16.40 13.44
N ILE A 193 5.47 15.97 12.93
CA ILE A 193 6.34 14.99 13.61
C ILE A 193 6.83 15.56 14.95
N GLN A 194 7.32 16.81 14.97
CA GLN A 194 7.75 17.46 16.20
C GLN A 194 6.62 17.48 17.23
N LYS A 195 5.43 17.91 16.83
CA LYS A 195 4.25 17.96 17.69
C LYS A 195 3.92 16.56 18.25
N THR A 196 3.82 15.56 17.40
CA THR A 196 3.46 14.17 17.81
C THR A 196 4.49 13.58 18.78
N VAL A 197 5.78 13.83 18.56
CA VAL A 197 6.85 13.36 19.46
C VAL A 197 6.81 14.13 20.79
N CYS A 198 6.60 15.45 20.75
CA CYS A 198 6.49 16.29 21.94
C CYS A 198 5.28 15.89 22.81
N ASP A 199 4.13 15.67 22.19
CA ASP A 199 2.92 15.20 22.87
C ASP A 199 3.13 13.82 23.52
N TYR A 200 3.88 12.94 22.86
CA TYR A 200 4.19 11.62 23.39
C TYR A 200 5.05 11.68 24.67
N PHE A 201 6.10 12.51 24.66
CA PHE A 201 7.00 12.68 25.82
C PHE A 201 6.50 13.75 26.81
N LYS A 202 5.38 14.43 26.51
CA LYS A 202 4.85 15.57 27.30
C LYS A 202 5.88 16.68 27.49
N ILE A 203 6.58 17.03 26.41
CA ILE A 203 7.63 18.06 26.36
C ILE A 203 7.16 19.19 25.46
N PRO A 204 7.35 20.47 25.83
CA PRO A 204 7.09 21.61 24.95
C PRO A 204 7.93 21.56 23.67
N ILE A 205 7.38 22.03 22.55
CA ILE A 205 8.10 22.05 21.25
C ILE A 205 9.37 22.92 21.36
N GLU A 206 9.31 23.99 22.11
CA GLU A 206 10.42 24.91 22.37
C GLU A 206 11.62 24.16 22.97
N ASP A 207 11.40 23.16 23.81
CA ASP A 207 12.45 22.40 24.45
C ASP A 207 13.24 21.53 23.47
N ILE A 208 12.58 20.88 22.51
CA ILE A 208 13.33 20.08 21.51
C ILE A 208 14.08 20.97 20.50
N GLN A 209 13.61 22.19 20.27
CA GLN A 209 14.29 23.19 19.44
C GLN A 209 15.41 23.92 20.20
N SER A 210 15.40 23.90 21.54
CA SER A 210 16.38 24.55 22.40
C SER A 210 17.77 23.84 22.37
N ARG A 211 18.75 24.43 23.08
CA ARG A 211 20.07 23.80 23.32
C ARG A 211 20.08 22.87 24.54
N SER A 212 18.92 22.54 25.09
CA SER A 212 18.81 21.65 26.25
C SER A 212 19.49 20.30 26.01
N ARG A 213 20.22 19.83 27.03
CA ARG A 213 20.90 18.52 27.07
C ARG A 213 20.21 17.54 28.03
N LYS A 214 19.03 17.87 28.56
CA LYS A 214 18.25 16.94 29.37
C LYS A 214 17.95 15.67 28.57
N ARG A 215 18.08 14.51 29.21
CA ARG A 215 17.99 13.20 28.56
C ARG A 215 16.72 13.04 27.74
N ASP A 216 15.56 13.36 28.32
CA ASP A 216 14.25 13.17 27.66
C ASP A 216 14.10 14.11 26.45
N VAL A 217 14.60 15.35 26.55
CA VAL A 217 14.60 16.32 25.45
C VAL A 217 15.51 15.88 24.30
N VAL A 218 16.68 15.31 24.64
CA VAL A 218 17.60 14.78 23.62
C VAL A 218 17.02 13.56 22.93
N GLN A 219 16.38 12.66 23.69
CA GLN A 219 15.71 11.48 23.11
C GLN A 219 14.56 11.90 22.17
N ALA A 220 13.69 12.80 22.61
CA ALA A 220 12.60 13.33 21.80
C ALA A 220 13.12 14.01 20.51
N ARG A 221 14.19 14.80 20.63
CA ARG A 221 14.84 15.46 19.48
C ARG A 221 15.40 14.44 18.49
N HIS A 222 16.10 13.41 18.96
CA HIS A 222 16.64 12.36 18.11
C HIS A 222 15.53 11.58 17.38
N LEU A 223 14.44 11.25 18.08
CA LEU A 223 13.27 10.60 17.48
C LEU A 223 12.58 11.49 16.44
N ALA A 224 12.41 12.79 16.72
CA ALA A 224 11.84 13.73 15.76
C ALA A 224 12.69 13.83 14.48
N MET A 225 14.02 13.89 14.60
CA MET A 225 14.93 13.88 13.45
C MET A 225 14.87 12.57 12.67
N TYR A 226 14.80 11.43 13.37
CA TYR A 226 14.70 10.10 12.78
C TYR A 226 13.41 9.93 11.97
N PHE A 227 12.27 10.27 12.58
CA PHE A 227 10.97 10.20 11.88
C PHE A 227 10.86 11.20 10.74
N ALA A 228 11.42 12.41 10.88
CA ALA A 228 11.48 13.38 9.80
C ALA A 228 12.25 12.82 8.58
N LYS A 229 13.34 12.10 8.80
CA LYS A 229 14.11 11.46 7.73
C LYS A 229 13.35 10.32 7.06
N ILE A 230 12.55 9.54 7.82
CA ILE A 230 11.82 8.37 7.29
C ILE A 230 10.54 8.81 6.56
N HIS A 231 9.77 9.72 7.15
CA HIS A 231 8.44 10.05 6.68
C HIS A 231 8.38 11.29 5.77
N THR A 232 9.50 12.02 5.60
CA THR A 232 9.53 13.19 4.72
C THR A 232 10.61 13.07 3.65
N LYS A 233 10.43 13.79 2.55
CA LYS A 233 11.46 13.93 1.49
C LYS A 233 12.45 15.07 1.78
N ALA A 234 12.43 15.63 3.01
CA ALA A 234 13.28 16.74 3.37
C ALA A 234 14.76 16.38 3.44
N SER A 235 15.63 17.29 3.02
CA SER A 235 17.06 17.09 3.17
C SER A 235 17.48 17.12 4.64
N LEU A 236 18.59 16.44 4.99
CA LEU A 236 19.12 16.44 6.37
C LEU A 236 19.37 17.86 6.88
N LYS A 237 19.75 18.78 6.00
CA LYS A 237 19.92 20.20 6.32
C LYS A 237 18.58 20.83 6.71
N SER A 238 17.55 20.65 5.90
CA SER A 238 16.21 21.19 6.18
C SER A 238 15.61 20.62 7.48
N ILE A 239 15.86 19.33 7.77
CA ILE A 239 15.44 18.71 9.04
C ILE A 239 16.17 19.37 10.22
N GLY A 240 17.48 19.57 10.10
CA GLY A 240 18.29 20.22 11.14
C GLY A 240 17.85 21.65 11.40
N ASP A 241 17.64 22.43 10.35
CA ASP A 241 17.20 23.82 10.43
C ASP A 241 15.86 23.93 11.18
N LYS A 242 14.90 23.05 10.90
CA LYS A 242 13.57 23.04 11.55
C LYS A 242 13.58 22.49 12.98
N ILE A 243 14.52 21.59 13.32
CA ILE A 243 14.57 20.97 14.65
C ILE A 243 15.73 21.58 15.47
N GLY A 244 15.62 22.91 15.70
CA GLY A 244 16.52 23.65 16.58
C GLY A 244 17.83 24.09 15.95
N ASN A 245 17.81 24.40 14.65
CA ASN A 245 18.93 24.92 13.86
C ASN A 245 20.22 24.09 14.05
N ARG A 246 20.13 22.80 13.73
CA ARG A 246 21.21 21.81 13.84
C ARG A 246 21.81 21.51 12.47
N ASP A 247 23.08 21.20 12.45
CA ASP A 247 23.77 20.79 11.22
C ASP A 247 23.34 19.38 10.76
N HIS A 248 23.59 19.08 9.50
CA HIS A 248 23.27 17.79 8.90
C HIS A 248 23.98 16.61 9.56
N ALA A 249 25.19 16.82 10.13
CA ALA A 249 25.93 15.78 10.83
C ALA A 249 25.25 15.41 12.16
N THR A 250 24.69 16.37 12.87
CA THR A 250 23.88 16.15 14.08
C THR A 250 22.64 15.32 13.75
N VAL A 251 21.93 15.63 12.64
CA VAL A 251 20.77 14.85 12.21
C VAL A 251 21.15 13.42 11.86
N LEU A 252 22.25 13.22 11.14
CA LEU A 252 22.76 11.91 10.78
C LEU A 252 23.14 11.08 12.02
N HIS A 253 23.82 11.74 12.97
CA HIS A 253 24.20 11.11 14.25
C HIS A 253 22.93 10.70 15.04
N ALA A 254 21.94 11.58 15.15
CA ALA A 254 20.68 11.28 15.82
C ALA A 254 19.99 10.06 15.20
N CYS A 255 19.92 9.99 13.86
CA CYS A 255 19.34 8.84 13.17
C CYS A 255 20.09 7.53 13.47
N LYS A 256 21.44 7.54 13.41
CA LYS A 256 22.24 6.36 13.76
C LYS A 256 22.03 5.93 15.21
N THR A 257 21.98 6.89 16.13
CA THR A 257 21.74 6.61 17.56
C THR A 257 20.38 5.94 17.77
N VAL A 258 19.33 6.44 17.12
CA VAL A 258 17.98 5.86 17.19
C VAL A 258 17.96 4.44 16.61
N THR A 259 18.59 4.20 15.47
CA THR A 259 18.69 2.86 14.86
C THR A 259 19.39 1.88 15.80
N ASN A 260 20.56 2.25 16.37
CA ASN A 260 21.30 1.39 17.30
C ASN A 260 20.48 1.09 18.57
N LEU A 261 19.81 2.11 19.14
CA LEU A 261 18.97 1.92 20.33
C LEU A 261 17.73 1.06 20.03
N SER A 262 17.19 1.12 18.82
CA SER A 262 16.06 0.26 18.43
C SER A 262 16.40 -1.23 18.43
N GLU A 263 17.68 -1.57 18.24
CA GLU A 263 18.17 -2.95 18.24
C GLU A 263 18.56 -3.45 19.66
N THR A 264 19.01 -2.54 20.52
CA THR A 264 19.61 -2.88 21.82
C THR A 264 18.70 -2.61 23.02
N ASP A 265 17.72 -1.71 22.91
CA ASP A 265 16.85 -1.28 24.01
C ASP A 265 15.37 -1.53 23.66
N LYS A 266 14.75 -2.49 24.39
CA LYS A 266 13.34 -2.86 24.20
C LYS A 266 12.36 -1.70 24.49
N ILE A 267 12.70 -0.84 25.46
CA ILE A 267 11.85 0.33 25.81
C ILE A 267 11.91 1.35 24.67
N PHE A 268 13.09 1.58 24.13
CA PHE A 268 13.28 2.51 23.03
C PHE A 268 12.61 2.02 21.73
N LYS A 269 12.66 0.72 21.46
CA LYS A 269 11.92 0.10 20.36
C LYS A 269 10.43 0.33 20.47
N ARG A 270 9.86 0.20 21.67
CA ARG A 270 8.46 0.48 21.94
C ARG A 270 8.10 1.95 21.66
N TYR A 271 8.94 2.91 22.02
CA TYR A 271 8.74 4.32 21.69
C TYR A 271 8.63 4.54 20.18
N ILE A 272 9.52 3.90 19.41
CA ILE A 272 9.49 3.99 17.94
C ILE A 272 8.18 3.42 17.39
N GLU A 273 7.77 2.24 17.84
CA GLU A 273 6.53 1.58 17.36
C GLU A 273 5.28 2.40 17.70
N GLU A 274 5.17 2.91 18.92
CA GLU A 274 4.01 3.70 19.37
C GLU A 274 3.93 5.06 18.66
N ILE A 275 5.06 5.76 18.50
CA ILE A 275 5.09 7.04 17.79
C ILE A 275 4.84 6.84 16.30
N ASN A 276 5.43 5.81 15.67
CA ASN A 276 5.19 5.51 14.27
C ASN A 276 3.70 5.24 14.00
N LYS A 277 3.05 4.47 14.88
CA LYS A 277 1.61 4.23 14.79
C LYS A 277 0.79 5.54 14.87
N LYS A 278 1.19 6.49 15.73
CA LYS A 278 0.51 7.80 15.83
C LYS A 278 0.76 8.72 14.63
N LEU A 279 1.88 8.56 13.94
CA LEU A 279 2.21 9.34 12.75
C LEU A 279 1.47 8.82 11.50
N THR A 280 1.15 7.53 11.45
CA THR A 280 0.56 6.85 10.28
C THR A 280 -0.97 6.64 10.39
N VAL A 281 -1.57 6.99 11.52
CA VAL A 281 -3.03 7.06 11.73
C VAL A 281 -3.49 8.50 11.52
#